data_92d763c3cf40f206a6a5e0eb0a26dfd1
#
_entry.id   92d763c3cf40f206a6a5e0eb0a26dfd1
#
_cell.length_a   1.000
_cell.length_b   1.000
_cell.length_c   1.000
_cell.angle_alpha   90.00
_cell.angle_beta   90.00
_cell.angle_gamma   90.00
#
_symmetry.space_group_name_H-M   'P 1'
#
loop_
_entity.id
_entity.type
_entity.pdbx_description
1 polymer ?
#
loop_
_entity_poly.entity_id
_entity_poly.type
_entity_poly.pdbx_seq_one_letter_code
_entity_poly.pdbx_strand_id
1 'polypeptide(L)'
;MAVDEALMESGRTGRVTLRLYGWEPGCLSFGRNQTARGRYDGGRAAKRGIDVVRRPTGGRSVFHYRELTYSMTAPADEWGGLADAYLRINRALASGLRELGVPASVVDVKRDGPTPRPTVRACFRDPLPGEVVAGGRKLIGSAQWRDGGALLQHGSILLHNDQRTVEDLRVGLSEAVDVPAVGLAEYVDPLPSLERLSQALMESFGGELEREPACEALTMKERTAAGKARAKYEDDAWTWRR
;
A
#
# COMPACT_ATOMS: atom_id res chain seq x y z
N MET A 1 -7.87 6.25 1.93
CA MET A 1 -7.03 7.42 2.32
C MET A 1 -7.62 8.16 3.51
N ALA A 2 -8.84 8.72 3.43
CA ALA A 2 -9.47 9.44 4.54
C ALA A 2 -9.61 8.60 5.83
N VAL A 3 -10.01 7.34 5.69
CA VAL A 3 -10.09 6.40 6.82
C VAL A 3 -8.70 6.13 7.42
N ASP A 4 -7.66 5.96 6.59
CA ASP A 4 -6.29 5.73 7.09
C ASP A 4 -5.77 6.94 7.88
N GLU A 5 -6.06 8.17 7.41
CA GLU A 5 -5.72 9.40 8.13
C GLU A 5 -6.48 9.51 9.47
N ALA A 6 -7.76 9.13 9.49
CA ALA A 6 -8.55 9.10 10.73
C ALA A 6 -8.04 8.06 11.73
N LEU A 7 -7.62 6.89 11.27
CA LEU A 7 -7.05 5.84 12.12
C LEU A 7 -5.68 6.23 12.70
N MET A 8 -4.91 7.09 12.03
CA MET A 8 -3.68 7.65 12.61
C MET A 8 -3.96 8.45 13.88
N GLU A 9 -5.09 9.16 13.98
CA GLU A 9 -5.48 9.84 15.24
C GLU A 9 -5.65 8.85 16.40
N SER A 10 -6.26 7.67 16.12
CA SER A 10 -6.37 6.61 17.13
C SER A 10 -5.00 5.99 17.45
N GLY A 11 -4.11 5.90 16.44
CA GLY A 11 -2.72 5.48 16.63
C GLY A 11 -1.94 6.35 17.62
N ARG A 12 -2.16 7.67 17.62
CA ARG A 12 -1.53 8.59 18.59
C ARG A 12 -1.92 8.29 20.05
N THR A 13 -3.05 7.66 20.27
CA THR A 13 -3.56 7.31 21.59
C THR A 13 -3.28 5.87 22.00
N GLY A 14 -2.37 5.17 21.30
CA GLY A 14 -1.93 3.82 21.64
C GLY A 14 -2.65 2.69 20.89
N ARG A 15 -3.61 3.01 20.01
CA ARG A 15 -4.33 1.98 19.25
C ARG A 15 -3.51 1.49 18.06
N VAL A 16 -3.33 0.17 17.97
CA VAL A 16 -2.77 -0.50 16.78
C VAL A 16 -3.95 -1.02 15.95
N THR A 17 -3.99 -0.67 14.67
CA THR A 17 -5.09 -1.07 13.79
C THR A 17 -4.56 -1.59 12.46
N LEU A 18 -4.96 -2.82 12.09
CA LEU A 18 -4.85 -3.36 10.74
C LEU A 18 -6.21 -3.17 10.05
N ARG A 19 -6.20 -2.57 8.87
CA ARG A 19 -7.35 -2.45 8.00
C ARG A 19 -7.05 -3.10 6.66
N LEU A 20 -7.99 -3.93 6.18
CA LEU A 20 -7.92 -4.61 4.89
C LEU A 20 -9.09 -4.15 4.02
N TYR A 21 -8.87 -3.82 2.75
CA TYR A 21 -9.91 -3.30 1.86
C TYR A 21 -9.54 -3.44 0.37
N GLY A 22 -10.53 -3.33 -0.48
CA GLY A 22 -10.39 -3.28 -1.93
C GLY A 22 -10.79 -1.92 -2.51
N TRP A 23 -10.78 -1.82 -3.84
CA TRP A 23 -11.10 -0.62 -4.61
C TRP A 23 -12.16 -0.89 -5.67
N GLU A 24 -13.20 -0.06 -5.67
CA GLU A 24 -14.26 -0.06 -6.66
C GLU A 24 -14.73 1.39 -6.88
N PRO A 25 -14.55 1.96 -8.06
CA PRO A 25 -13.80 1.45 -9.21
C PRO A 25 -12.29 1.37 -8.97
N GLY A 26 -11.53 0.90 -10.00
CA GLY A 26 -10.05 0.95 -9.96
C GLY A 26 -9.55 2.37 -9.81
N CYS A 27 -8.42 2.56 -9.10
CA CYS A 27 -7.93 3.88 -8.73
C CYS A 27 -6.42 4.04 -8.96
N LEU A 28 -6.00 5.12 -9.62
CA LEU A 28 -4.59 5.52 -9.70
C LEU A 28 -4.23 6.41 -8.51
N SER A 29 -3.30 5.97 -7.65
CA SER A 29 -2.82 6.80 -6.56
C SER A 29 -1.44 7.39 -6.82
N PHE A 30 -1.26 8.67 -6.49
CA PHE A 30 0.05 9.35 -6.49
C PHE A 30 0.64 9.40 -5.09
N GLY A 31 1.96 9.30 -4.99
CA GLY A 31 2.65 9.59 -3.74
C GLY A 31 2.55 11.08 -3.36
N ARG A 32 2.61 11.36 -2.05
CA ARG A 32 2.46 12.72 -1.48
C ARG A 32 3.28 13.79 -2.22
N ASN A 33 4.53 13.48 -2.56
CA ASN A 33 5.47 14.42 -3.17
C ASN A 33 5.72 14.17 -4.66
N GLN A 34 4.99 13.23 -5.27
CA GLN A 34 5.18 12.86 -6.66
C GLN A 34 4.64 13.96 -7.60
N THR A 35 5.41 14.31 -8.65
CA THR A 35 4.92 15.15 -9.75
C THR A 35 3.93 14.35 -10.59
N ALA A 36 2.68 14.82 -10.67
CA ALA A 36 1.61 14.18 -11.42
C ALA A 36 1.06 15.07 -12.53
N ARG A 37 0.94 16.40 -12.27
CA ARG A 37 0.45 17.36 -13.25
C ARG A 37 1.34 17.36 -14.50
N GLY A 38 0.72 17.20 -15.67
CA GLY A 38 1.42 17.10 -16.95
C GLY A 38 2.21 15.80 -17.18
N ARG A 39 2.19 14.86 -16.20
CA ARG A 39 2.83 13.56 -16.31
C ARG A 39 1.84 12.43 -16.49
N TYR A 40 0.61 12.61 -16.04
CA TYR A 40 -0.49 11.65 -16.16
C TYR A 40 -1.70 12.30 -16.79
N ASP A 41 -2.45 11.55 -17.58
CA ASP A 41 -3.62 11.99 -18.32
C ASP A 41 -4.89 11.66 -17.51
N GLY A 42 -5.40 12.64 -16.75
CA GLY A 42 -6.63 12.51 -15.97
C GLY A 42 -7.87 12.32 -16.85
N GLY A 43 -7.90 12.89 -18.05
CA GLY A 43 -9.00 12.69 -18.99
C GLY A 43 -9.06 11.25 -19.51
N ARG A 44 -7.91 10.63 -19.77
CA ARG A 44 -7.81 9.22 -20.14
C ARG A 44 -8.22 8.31 -18.97
N ALA A 45 -7.82 8.63 -17.75
CA ALA A 45 -8.25 7.90 -16.55
C ALA A 45 -9.78 7.93 -16.42
N ALA A 46 -10.39 9.11 -16.50
CA ALA A 46 -11.85 9.27 -16.42
C ALA A 46 -12.60 8.49 -17.51
N LYS A 47 -12.13 8.54 -18.77
CA LYS A 47 -12.71 7.76 -19.88
C LYS A 47 -12.67 6.23 -19.66
N ARG A 48 -11.71 5.76 -18.85
CA ARG A 48 -11.56 4.34 -18.47
C ARG A 48 -12.27 3.99 -17.17
N GLY A 49 -13.01 4.92 -16.55
CA GLY A 49 -13.65 4.73 -15.25
C GLY A 49 -12.67 4.54 -14.10
N ILE A 50 -11.48 5.13 -14.20
CA ILE A 50 -10.42 5.05 -13.20
C ILE A 50 -10.43 6.31 -12.35
N ASP A 51 -10.60 6.17 -11.06
CA ASP A 51 -10.46 7.24 -10.10
C ASP A 51 -8.98 7.64 -9.92
N VAL A 52 -8.74 8.88 -9.50
CA VAL A 52 -7.38 9.37 -9.24
C VAL A 52 -7.33 10.03 -7.87
N VAL A 53 -6.30 9.67 -7.07
CA VAL A 53 -6.14 10.21 -5.71
C VAL A 53 -4.66 10.46 -5.38
N ARG A 54 -4.37 11.41 -4.51
CA ARG A 54 -3.04 11.55 -3.91
C ARG A 54 -3.07 11.05 -2.47
N ARG A 55 -2.25 10.04 -2.17
CA ARG A 55 -2.15 9.47 -0.81
C ARG A 55 -1.29 10.34 0.13
N PRO A 56 -1.47 10.22 1.45
CA PRO A 56 -0.70 10.98 2.45
C PRO A 56 0.75 10.50 2.57
N THR A 57 1.03 9.27 2.16
CA THR A 57 2.37 8.66 2.17
C THR A 57 3.19 9.02 0.94
N GLY A 58 4.49 8.82 1.02
CA GLY A 58 5.40 8.98 -0.11
C GLY A 58 5.28 7.88 -1.18
N GLY A 59 6.35 7.69 -1.94
CA GLY A 59 6.41 6.67 -2.99
C GLY A 59 5.93 7.17 -4.35
N ARG A 60 5.76 6.23 -5.28
CA ARG A 60 5.37 6.45 -6.69
C ARG A 60 3.95 5.99 -6.93
N SER A 61 3.44 6.30 -8.14
CA SER A 61 2.11 5.90 -8.57
C SER A 61 1.93 4.38 -8.51
N VAL A 62 0.72 4.00 -8.10
CA VAL A 62 0.22 2.63 -8.03
C VAL A 62 -1.19 2.62 -8.62
N PHE A 63 -1.50 1.62 -9.42
CA PHE A 63 -2.86 1.34 -9.85
C PHE A 63 -3.46 0.29 -8.93
N HIS A 64 -4.52 0.67 -8.25
CA HIS A 64 -5.28 -0.16 -7.32
C HIS A 64 -6.49 -0.74 -8.05
N TYR A 65 -6.50 -2.05 -8.22
CA TYR A 65 -7.61 -2.79 -8.81
C TYR A 65 -7.62 -4.20 -8.22
N ARG A 66 -7.50 -5.26 -8.92
CA ARG A 66 -7.53 -6.64 -8.41
C ARG A 66 -6.40 -6.88 -7.38
N GLU A 67 -6.58 -6.33 -6.19
CA GLU A 67 -5.65 -6.36 -5.07
C GLU A 67 -6.37 -6.40 -3.72
N LEU A 68 -5.68 -6.79 -2.68
CA LEU A 68 -6.05 -6.48 -1.31
C LEU A 68 -5.12 -5.37 -0.80
N THR A 69 -5.68 -4.21 -0.48
CA THR A 69 -4.93 -3.15 0.18
C THR A 69 -4.93 -3.36 1.68
N TYR A 70 -3.78 -3.25 2.31
CA TYR A 70 -3.68 -3.18 3.77
C TYR A 70 -3.29 -1.77 4.22
N SER A 71 -3.73 -1.38 5.40
CA SER A 71 -3.16 -0.25 6.14
C SER A 71 -2.97 -0.61 7.61
N MET A 72 -1.79 -0.29 8.15
CA MET A 72 -1.41 -0.46 9.53
C MET A 72 -1.17 0.91 10.14
N THR A 73 -1.90 1.22 11.23
CA THR A 73 -1.67 2.43 12.03
C THR A 73 -1.33 2.05 13.45
N ALA A 74 -0.40 2.79 14.07
CA ALA A 74 0.12 2.53 15.41
C ALA A 74 0.73 3.79 16.01
N PRO A 75 1.07 3.80 17.32
CA PRO A 75 2.01 4.77 17.85
C PRO A 75 3.32 4.80 17.06
N ALA A 76 3.92 5.97 16.89
CA ALA A 76 5.10 6.12 16.05
C ALA A 76 6.33 5.33 16.52
N ASP A 77 6.42 5.10 17.83
CA ASP A 77 7.52 4.39 18.51
C ASP A 77 7.21 2.93 18.86
N GLU A 78 6.01 2.43 18.50
CA GLU A 78 5.54 1.07 18.82
C GLU A 78 6.55 -0.03 18.46
N TRP A 79 7.23 0.14 17.32
CA TRP A 79 8.18 -0.85 16.79
C TRP A 79 9.54 -0.26 16.46
N GLY A 80 10.00 0.75 17.20
CA GLY A 80 11.30 1.38 17.01
C GLY A 80 11.35 2.35 15.81
N GLY A 81 12.43 2.32 15.03
CA GLY A 81 12.64 3.21 13.88
C GLY A 81 11.70 2.92 12.70
N LEU A 82 11.69 3.82 11.69
CA LEU A 82 10.91 3.60 10.45
C LEU A 82 11.28 2.29 9.76
N ALA A 83 12.57 1.96 9.72
CA ALA A 83 13.06 0.74 9.08
C ALA A 83 12.63 -0.53 9.85
N ASP A 84 12.65 -0.48 11.19
CA ASP A 84 12.27 -1.61 12.03
C ASP A 84 10.78 -1.91 11.90
N ALA A 85 9.93 -0.88 12.00
CA ALA A 85 8.50 -0.99 11.77
C ALA A 85 8.18 -1.52 10.36
N TYR A 86 8.90 -1.00 9.34
CA TYR A 86 8.73 -1.45 7.95
C TYR A 86 9.01 -2.94 7.79
N LEU A 87 10.13 -3.39 8.33
CA LEU A 87 10.54 -4.78 8.27
C LEU A 87 9.57 -5.69 9.03
N ARG A 88 9.15 -5.29 10.23
CA ARG A 88 8.24 -6.07 11.05
C ARG A 88 6.89 -6.28 10.36
N ILE A 89 6.29 -5.21 9.85
CA ILE A 89 5.04 -5.28 9.09
C ILE A 89 5.20 -6.15 7.84
N ASN A 90 6.27 -5.98 7.07
CA ASN A 90 6.49 -6.75 5.85
C ASN A 90 6.80 -8.23 6.12
N ARG A 91 7.41 -8.59 7.26
CA ARG A 91 7.58 -9.98 7.70
C ARG A 91 6.23 -10.62 8.02
N ALA A 92 5.35 -9.92 8.74
CA ALA A 92 4.00 -10.41 8.99
C ALA A 92 3.24 -10.65 7.68
N LEU A 93 3.27 -9.70 6.74
CA LEU A 93 2.65 -9.87 5.43
C LEU A 93 3.20 -11.10 4.68
N ALA A 94 4.53 -11.24 4.61
CA ALA A 94 5.16 -12.37 3.94
C ALA A 94 4.82 -13.70 4.62
N SER A 95 4.73 -13.73 5.96
CA SER A 95 4.36 -14.93 6.71
C SER A 95 2.92 -15.36 6.39
N GLY A 96 1.94 -14.45 6.47
CA GLY A 96 0.55 -14.77 6.13
C GLY A 96 0.37 -15.24 4.69
N LEU A 97 1.15 -14.72 3.75
CA LEU A 97 1.12 -15.18 2.35
C LEU A 97 1.74 -16.59 2.19
N ARG A 98 2.78 -16.93 2.96
CA ARG A 98 3.34 -18.31 2.95
C ARG A 98 2.35 -19.34 3.44
N GLU A 99 1.51 -19.03 4.42
CA GLU A 99 0.42 -19.92 4.89
C GLU A 99 -0.61 -20.24 3.79
N LEU A 100 -0.64 -19.42 2.75
CA LEU A 100 -1.49 -19.62 1.56
C LEU A 100 -0.75 -20.29 0.39
N GLY A 101 0.48 -20.75 0.60
CA GLY A 101 1.29 -21.43 -0.43
C GLY A 101 2.07 -20.48 -1.36
N VAL A 102 2.04 -19.15 -1.10
CA VAL A 102 2.81 -18.18 -1.91
C VAL A 102 4.28 -18.18 -1.43
N PRO A 103 5.30 -18.27 -2.31
CA PRO A 103 6.71 -18.25 -1.92
C PRO A 103 7.16 -16.81 -1.60
N ALA A 104 6.46 -16.15 -0.67
CA ALA A 104 6.70 -14.77 -0.27
C ALA A 104 7.94 -14.68 0.65
N SER A 105 8.82 -13.74 0.35
CA SER A 105 9.98 -13.41 1.16
C SER A 105 10.20 -11.91 1.26
N VAL A 106 10.94 -11.48 2.28
CA VAL A 106 11.35 -10.08 2.42
C VAL A 106 12.76 -9.95 1.87
N VAL A 107 12.99 -8.95 1.02
CA VAL A 107 14.32 -8.68 0.47
C VAL A 107 15.29 -8.30 1.58
N ASP A 108 16.46 -8.92 1.61
CA ASP A 108 17.46 -8.68 2.65
C ASP A 108 17.89 -7.22 2.74
N VAL A 109 17.90 -6.70 3.96
CA VAL A 109 18.46 -5.38 4.26
C VAL A 109 19.94 -5.54 4.54
N LYS A 110 20.79 -5.21 3.56
CA LYS A 110 22.22 -5.09 3.80
C LYS A 110 22.47 -3.89 4.71
N ARG A 111 23.01 -4.12 5.90
CA ARG A 111 23.25 -3.08 6.93
C ARG A 111 24.29 -2.04 6.51
N ASP A 112 25.14 -2.33 5.52
CA ASP A 112 26.30 -1.55 5.15
C ASP A 112 26.27 -1.17 3.66
N GLY A 113 25.32 -0.35 3.25
CA GLY A 113 25.28 0.18 1.89
C GLY A 113 24.42 1.44 1.76
N PRO A 114 24.73 2.34 0.79
CA PRO A 114 23.88 3.50 0.56
C PRO A 114 22.49 3.06 0.14
N THR A 115 21.47 3.57 0.81
CA THR A 115 20.07 3.36 0.42
C THR A 115 19.89 3.80 -1.04
N PRO A 116 19.41 2.92 -1.93
CA PRO A 116 19.22 3.28 -3.32
C PRO A 116 18.31 4.52 -3.44
N ARG A 117 18.78 5.57 -4.12
CA ARG A 117 17.95 6.76 -4.36
C ARG A 117 16.78 6.35 -5.27
N PRO A 118 15.55 6.75 -4.95
CA PRO A 118 14.40 6.45 -5.78
C PRO A 118 14.62 7.03 -7.19
N THR A 119 14.67 6.16 -8.20
CA THR A 119 14.65 6.58 -9.61
C THR A 119 13.24 6.99 -10.04
N VAL A 120 13.05 7.67 -11.18
CA VAL A 120 11.75 8.20 -11.68
C VAL A 120 10.76 7.10 -12.13
N ARG A 121 11.03 5.82 -11.88
CA ARG A 121 10.30 4.65 -12.42
C ARG A 121 9.13 4.21 -11.53
N ALA A 122 8.18 3.41 -12.07
CA ALA A 122 6.99 2.91 -11.34
C ALA A 122 7.32 2.16 -10.04
N CYS A 123 6.38 2.16 -9.07
CA CYS A 123 6.59 1.64 -7.71
C CYS A 123 6.94 0.13 -7.68
N PHE A 124 6.47 -0.64 -8.65
CA PHE A 124 6.61 -2.10 -8.70
C PHE A 124 7.76 -2.59 -9.60
N ARG A 125 8.64 -1.73 -10.08
CA ARG A 125 9.64 -2.13 -11.08
C ARG A 125 10.85 -2.85 -10.48
N ASP A 126 11.42 -2.31 -9.41
CA ASP A 126 12.64 -2.84 -8.80
C ASP A 126 12.38 -3.07 -7.30
N PRO A 127 12.53 -4.30 -6.78
CA PRO A 127 12.43 -4.56 -5.34
C PRO A 127 13.54 -3.82 -4.58
N LEU A 128 13.16 -3.18 -3.48
CA LEU A 128 14.09 -2.53 -2.57
C LEU A 128 14.27 -3.37 -1.30
N PRO A 129 15.38 -3.20 -0.56
CA PRO A 129 15.57 -3.87 0.73
C PRO A 129 14.37 -3.68 1.66
N GLY A 130 13.91 -4.77 2.28
CA GLY A 130 12.76 -4.79 3.17
C GLY A 130 11.42 -4.97 2.47
N GLU A 131 11.33 -4.93 1.14
CA GLU A 131 10.07 -5.15 0.41
C GLU A 131 9.73 -6.64 0.26
N VAL A 132 8.44 -6.93 0.10
CA VAL A 132 7.94 -8.32 -0.07
C VAL A 132 7.95 -8.69 -1.54
N VAL A 133 8.58 -9.82 -1.84
CA VAL A 133 8.73 -10.39 -3.18
C VAL A 133 8.26 -11.84 -3.21
N ALA A 134 7.94 -12.33 -4.40
CA ALA A 134 7.78 -13.74 -4.69
C ALA A 134 8.50 -14.05 -6.03
N GLY A 135 9.31 -15.10 -6.04
CA GLY A 135 10.14 -15.45 -7.21
C GLY A 135 11.06 -14.29 -7.64
N GLY A 136 11.57 -13.48 -6.71
CA GLY A 136 12.43 -12.32 -6.99
C GLY A 136 11.71 -11.10 -7.57
N ARG A 137 10.40 -11.17 -7.82
CA ARG A 137 9.57 -10.06 -8.33
C ARG A 137 8.74 -9.44 -7.22
N LYS A 138 8.53 -8.12 -7.27
CA LYS A 138 7.78 -7.39 -6.25
C LYS A 138 6.31 -7.81 -6.24
N LEU A 139 5.85 -8.28 -5.07
CA LEU A 139 4.47 -8.72 -4.82
C LEU A 139 3.66 -7.66 -4.07
N ILE A 140 4.31 -6.98 -3.11
CA ILE A 140 3.67 -5.95 -2.29
C ILE A 140 4.41 -4.63 -2.47
N GLY A 141 3.66 -3.57 -2.77
CA GLY A 141 4.16 -2.20 -2.77
C GLY A 141 3.71 -1.47 -1.52
N SER A 142 4.64 -1.09 -0.65
CA SER A 142 4.34 -0.44 0.63
C SER A 142 4.91 0.98 0.71
N ALA A 143 4.23 1.85 1.44
CA ALA A 143 4.69 3.19 1.75
C ALA A 143 4.37 3.54 3.21
N GLN A 144 5.30 4.25 3.86
CA GLN A 144 5.16 4.68 5.25
C GLN A 144 5.07 6.20 5.37
N TRP A 145 4.44 6.63 6.45
CA TRP A 145 4.42 8.00 6.91
C TRP A 145 4.34 8.05 8.43
N ARG A 146 5.14 8.91 9.06
CA ARG A 146 5.02 9.26 10.49
C ARG A 146 4.66 10.72 10.62
N ASP A 147 3.71 11.00 11.49
CA ASP A 147 3.28 12.35 11.81
C ASP A 147 2.62 12.41 13.18
N GLY A 148 2.99 13.44 13.98
CA GLY A 148 2.33 13.74 15.24
C GLY A 148 2.26 12.56 16.23
N GLY A 149 3.27 11.70 16.29
CA GLY A 149 3.30 10.56 17.20
C GLY A 149 2.57 9.30 16.68
N ALA A 150 2.12 9.29 15.41
CA ALA A 150 1.53 8.12 14.79
C ALA A 150 2.34 7.63 13.57
N LEU A 151 2.26 6.33 13.32
CA LEU A 151 2.75 5.65 12.14
C LEU A 151 1.55 5.23 11.26
N LEU A 152 1.68 5.43 9.95
CA LEU A 152 0.89 4.77 8.93
C LEU A 152 1.82 4.03 7.98
N GLN A 153 1.61 2.74 7.80
CA GLN A 153 2.12 2.00 6.65
C GLN A 153 0.95 1.38 5.90
N HIS A 154 0.86 1.63 4.62
CA HIS A 154 -0.13 0.97 3.77
C HIS A 154 0.51 0.47 2.48
N GLY A 155 -0.17 -0.46 1.81
CA GLY A 155 0.34 -1.06 0.58
C GLY A 155 -0.65 -1.96 -0.11
N SER A 156 -0.28 -2.34 -1.34
CA SER A 156 -1.04 -3.16 -2.26
C SER A 156 -0.47 -4.56 -2.32
N ILE A 157 -1.26 -5.56 -1.96
CA ILE A 157 -1.00 -7.00 -2.16
C ILE A 157 -1.66 -7.37 -3.49
N LEU A 158 -0.88 -7.55 -4.54
CA LEU A 158 -1.43 -7.78 -5.88
C LEU A 158 -2.04 -9.19 -5.99
N LEU A 159 -3.33 -9.29 -6.32
CA LEU A 159 -3.93 -10.56 -6.76
C LEU A 159 -3.56 -10.84 -8.21
N HIS A 160 -3.55 -9.79 -9.04
CA HIS A 160 -3.07 -9.81 -10.42
C HIS A 160 -2.17 -8.60 -10.67
N ASN A 161 -1.22 -8.71 -11.63
CA ASN A 161 -0.38 -7.58 -12.00
C ASN A 161 -1.09 -6.67 -13.01
N ASP A 162 -1.79 -5.67 -12.53
CA ASP A 162 -2.43 -4.64 -13.35
C ASP A 162 -1.60 -3.34 -13.44
N GLN A 163 -0.36 -3.33 -12.97
CA GLN A 163 0.47 -2.11 -12.82
C GLN A 163 0.88 -1.48 -14.16
N ARG A 164 0.75 -2.20 -15.27
CA ARG A 164 0.90 -1.62 -16.62
C ARG A 164 -0.03 -0.41 -16.84
N THR A 165 -1.22 -0.41 -16.23
CA THR A 165 -2.18 0.70 -16.31
C THR A 165 -1.57 2.03 -15.85
N VAL A 166 -0.61 2.03 -14.93
CA VAL A 166 0.14 3.23 -14.50
C VAL A 166 0.87 3.85 -15.68
N GLU A 167 1.55 3.03 -16.48
CA GLU A 167 2.33 3.47 -17.64
C GLU A 167 1.41 3.90 -18.79
N ASP A 168 0.29 3.19 -19.02
CA ASP A 168 -0.71 3.55 -20.02
C ASP A 168 -1.34 4.94 -19.79
N LEU A 169 -1.38 5.40 -18.54
CA LEU A 169 -1.91 6.71 -18.17
C LEU A 169 -0.85 7.82 -18.19
N ARG A 170 0.42 7.51 -18.47
CA ARG A 170 1.46 8.56 -18.57
C ARG A 170 1.38 9.31 -19.89
N VAL A 171 1.67 10.61 -19.81
CA VAL A 171 1.77 11.48 -21.00
C VAL A 171 3.12 11.26 -21.70
N GLY A 172 3.09 11.14 -23.01
CA GLY A 172 4.32 11.10 -23.84
C GLY A 172 5.07 9.76 -23.86
N LEU A 173 4.49 8.68 -23.34
CA LEU A 173 5.00 7.33 -23.56
C LEU A 173 4.35 6.75 -24.83
N SER A 174 5.18 6.37 -25.78
CA SER A 174 4.75 5.72 -27.04
C SER A 174 4.89 4.20 -27.01
N GLU A 175 5.66 3.66 -26.07
CA GLU A 175 5.91 2.23 -25.98
C GLU A 175 5.36 1.64 -24.67
N ALA A 176 4.82 0.42 -24.77
CA ALA A 176 4.38 -0.35 -23.63
C ALA A 176 5.58 -0.75 -22.77
N VAL A 177 5.63 -0.21 -21.56
CA VAL A 177 6.65 -0.58 -20.56
C VAL A 177 6.12 -1.72 -19.72
N ASP A 178 6.82 -2.85 -19.72
CA ASP A 178 6.51 -3.94 -18.81
C ASP A 178 6.87 -3.56 -17.38
N VAL A 179 5.97 -3.91 -16.44
CA VAL A 179 6.19 -3.73 -14.99
C VAL A 179 6.38 -5.11 -14.40
N PRO A 180 7.61 -5.51 -14.04
CA PRO A 180 7.96 -6.85 -13.60
C PRO A 180 7.49 -7.17 -12.17
N ALA A 181 6.26 -6.76 -11.83
CA ALA A 181 5.57 -7.14 -10.62
C ALA A 181 4.97 -8.54 -10.76
N VAL A 182 4.50 -9.11 -9.66
CA VAL A 182 3.83 -10.40 -9.64
C VAL A 182 2.55 -10.31 -8.81
N GLY A 183 1.52 -11.04 -9.22
CA GLY A 183 0.28 -11.23 -8.44
C GLY A 183 0.20 -12.63 -7.84
N LEU A 184 -0.65 -12.81 -6.85
CA LEU A 184 -0.88 -14.11 -6.19
C LEU A 184 -1.32 -15.19 -7.19
N ALA A 185 -2.09 -14.80 -8.22
CA ALA A 185 -2.58 -15.72 -9.26
C ALA A 185 -1.49 -16.46 -10.02
N GLU A 186 -0.22 -16.02 -9.93
CA GLU A 186 0.90 -16.72 -10.54
C GLU A 186 1.42 -17.89 -9.67
N TYR A 187 0.98 -17.99 -8.42
CA TYR A 187 1.48 -18.99 -7.47
C TYR A 187 0.39 -19.89 -6.90
N VAL A 188 -0.85 -19.43 -6.84
CA VAL A 188 -1.97 -20.16 -6.23
C VAL A 188 -3.18 -20.14 -7.14
N ASP A 189 -3.70 -21.34 -7.43
CA ASP A 189 -4.89 -21.60 -8.23
C ASP A 189 -5.74 -22.70 -7.57
N PRO A 190 -7.01 -22.42 -7.21
CA PRO A 190 -7.68 -21.13 -7.30
C PRO A 190 -7.13 -20.08 -6.33
N LEU A 191 -7.29 -18.81 -6.68
CA LEU A 191 -6.98 -17.71 -5.74
C LEU A 191 -7.79 -17.88 -4.45
N PRO A 192 -7.19 -17.65 -3.27
CA PRO A 192 -7.93 -17.64 -2.02
C PRO A 192 -9.00 -16.54 -2.03
N SER A 193 -10.13 -16.78 -1.38
CA SER A 193 -11.11 -15.72 -1.16
C SER A 193 -10.48 -14.55 -0.37
N LEU A 194 -11.04 -13.35 -0.52
CA LEU A 194 -10.57 -12.19 0.25
C LEU A 194 -10.69 -12.42 1.77
N GLU A 195 -11.70 -13.19 2.20
CA GLU A 195 -11.86 -13.59 3.61
C GLU A 195 -10.72 -14.47 4.07
N ARG A 196 -10.37 -15.53 3.30
CA ARG A 196 -9.27 -16.43 3.64
C ARG A 196 -7.92 -15.70 3.65
N LEU A 197 -7.70 -14.81 2.67
CA LEU A 197 -6.50 -13.97 2.62
C LEU A 197 -6.43 -13.02 3.82
N SER A 198 -7.55 -12.37 4.15
CA SER A 198 -7.64 -11.47 5.31
C SER A 198 -7.40 -12.21 6.62
N GLN A 199 -7.96 -13.41 6.77
CA GLN A 199 -7.75 -14.25 7.95
C GLN A 199 -6.27 -14.63 8.13
N ALA A 200 -5.61 -15.12 7.09
CA ALA A 200 -4.19 -15.48 7.14
C ALA A 200 -3.30 -14.28 7.53
N LEU A 201 -3.62 -13.10 7.01
CA LEU A 201 -2.92 -11.87 7.40
C LEU A 201 -3.19 -11.49 8.85
N MET A 202 -4.43 -11.53 9.33
CA MET A 202 -4.76 -11.24 10.73
C MET A 202 -4.03 -12.18 11.69
N GLU A 203 -4.04 -13.47 11.43
CA GLU A 203 -3.34 -14.48 12.24
C GLU A 203 -1.82 -14.22 12.28
N SER A 204 -1.23 -13.92 11.12
CA SER A 204 0.20 -13.62 11.01
C SER A 204 0.58 -12.32 11.73
N PHE A 205 -0.24 -11.27 11.62
CA PHE A 205 -0.03 -10.04 12.37
C PHE A 205 -0.21 -10.24 13.87
N GLY A 206 -1.20 -11.05 14.29
CA GLY A 206 -1.39 -11.41 15.69
C GLY A 206 -0.15 -12.06 16.30
N GLY A 207 0.43 -13.03 15.58
CA GLY A 207 1.68 -13.71 15.97
C GLY A 207 2.89 -12.75 16.01
N GLU A 208 3.10 -11.95 14.97
CA GLU A 208 4.23 -11.01 14.90
C GLU A 208 4.15 -9.89 15.95
N LEU A 209 2.94 -9.44 16.27
CA LEU A 209 2.71 -8.37 17.25
C LEU A 209 2.47 -8.87 18.67
N GLU A 210 2.42 -10.20 18.86
CA GLU A 210 2.09 -10.83 20.15
C GLU A 210 0.78 -10.29 20.75
N ARG A 211 -0.23 -10.09 19.87
CA ARG A 211 -1.54 -9.53 20.22
C ARG A 211 -2.65 -10.34 19.57
N GLU A 212 -3.68 -10.63 20.32
CA GLU A 212 -4.87 -11.26 19.75
C GLU A 212 -5.68 -10.21 18.94
N PRO A 213 -5.87 -10.41 17.63
CA PRO A 213 -6.60 -9.45 16.81
C PRO A 213 -8.10 -9.54 17.10
N ALA A 214 -8.76 -8.39 17.23
CA ALA A 214 -10.21 -8.29 17.31
C ALA A 214 -10.76 -7.53 16.10
N CYS A 215 -11.85 -8.05 15.50
CA CYS A 215 -12.55 -7.37 14.43
C CYS A 215 -13.50 -6.33 15.02
N GLU A 216 -13.27 -5.06 14.69
CA GLU A 216 -14.06 -3.95 15.21
C GLU A 216 -14.52 -3.02 14.08
N ALA A 217 -15.71 -2.44 14.25
CA ALA A 217 -16.16 -1.36 13.39
C ALA A 217 -15.45 -0.05 13.75
N LEU A 218 -15.35 0.88 12.80
CA LEU A 218 -14.89 2.23 13.08
C LEU A 218 -15.76 2.88 14.17
N THR A 219 -15.14 3.49 15.14
CA THR A 219 -15.82 4.29 16.17
C THR A 219 -16.50 5.51 15.54
N MET A 220 -17.45 6.13 16.26
CA MET A 220 -18.08 7.37 15.81
C MET A 220 -17.06 8.49 15.59
N LYS A 221 -16.03 8.59 16.45
CA LYS A 221 -14.94 9.56 16.33
C LYS A 221 -14.15 9.35 15.04
N GLU A 222 -13.79 8.12 14.73
CA GLU A 222 -13.06 7.77 13.50
C GLU A 222 -13.89 8.01 12.24
N ARG A 223 -15.18 7.67 12.26
CA ARG A 223 -16.11 7.97 11.14
C ARG A 223 -16.21 9.47 10.90
N THR A 224 -16.36 10.26 11.95
CA THR A 224 -16.42 11.72 11.85
C THR A 224 -15.12 12.31 11.32
N ALA A 225 -13.96 11.84 11.81
CA ALA A 225 -12.65 12.27 11.33
C ALA A 225 -12.42 11.89 9.86
N ALA A 226 -12.80 10.67 9.46
CA ALA A 226 -12.74 10.23 8.06
C ALA A 226 -13.65 11.08 7.16
N GLY A 227 -14.86 11.41 7.60
CA GLY A 227 -15.77 12.32 6.88
C GLY A 227 -15.15 13.70 6.65
N LYS A 228 -14.48 14.26 7.65
CA LYS A 228 -13.78 15.57 7.51
C LYS A 228 -12.58 15.47 6.54
N ALA A 229 -11.81 14.39 6.64
CA ALA A 229 -10.64 14.19 5.79
C ALA A 229 -11.03 13.90 4.32
N ARG A 230 -12.24 13.40 4.06
CA ARG A 230 -12.72 13.01 2.74
C ARG A 230 -12.64 14.17 1.73
N ALA A 231 -13.07 15.37 2.12
CA ALA A 231 -13.06 16.57 1.26
C ALA A 231 -11.66 16.84 0.67
N LYS A 232 -10.59 16.65 1.45
CA LYS A 232 -9.21 16.79 0.97
C LYS A 232 -8.88 15.78 -0.15
N TYR A 233 -9.34 14.53 -0.03
CA TYR A 233 -9.01 13.47 -0.99
C TYR A 233 -9.88 13.51 -2.25
N GLU A 234 -11.01 14.18 -2.20
CA GLU A 234 -11.89 14.48 -3.34
C GLU A 234 -11.49 15.79 -4.07
N ASP A 235 -10.59 16.58 -3.49
CA ASP A 235 -10.14 17.85 -4.06
C ASP A 235 -9.03 17.63 -5.12
N ASP A 236 -9.31 18.07 -6.35
CA ASP A 236 -8.33 18.09 -7.44
C ASP A 236 -7.11 18.96 -7.12
N ALA A 237 -7.29 20.04 -6.33
CA ALA A 237 -6.18 20.89 -5.90
C ALA A 237 -5.20 20.10 -5.01
N TRP A 238 -5.68 19.14 -4.22
CA TRP A 238 -4.82 18.21 -3.49
C TRP A 238 -4.20 17.16 -4.41
N THR A 239 -5.02 16.52 -5.25
CA THR A 239 -4.60 15.38 -6.10
C THR A 239 -3.56 15.80 -7.14
N TRP A 240 -3.78 16.93 -7.82
CA TRP A 240 -2.94 17.44 -8.89
C TRP A 240 -2.00 18.58 -8.48
N ARG A 241 -1.76 18.80 -7.20
CA ARG A 241 -0.97 19.94 -6.66
C ARG A 241 0.49 20.01 -7.14
N ARG A 242 1.02 18.95 -7.72
CA ARG A 242 2.39 18.87 -8.25
C ARG A 242 2.44 18.22 -9.63
#